data_c4f68784628799ce22bab497324b8942
#
_entry.id   c4f68784628799ce22bab497324b8942
#
_cell.length_a   1.000
_cell.length_b   1.000
_cell.length_c   1.000
_cell.angle_alpha   90.00
_cell.angle_beta   90.00
_cell.angle_gamma   90.00
#
_symmetry.space_group_name_H-M   'P 1'
#
loop_
_entity.id
_entity.type
_entity.pdbx_description
1 polymer ?
#
loop_
_entity_poly.entity_id
_entity_poly.type
_entity_poly.pdbx_seq_one_letter_code
_entity_poly.pdbx_strand_id
1 'polypeptide(L)' 'MVSYNKLWKLLIDKGLNKKELIKLSGVSSSSVAKMTKGQNVTTDVLCKICEVLECDFKDIMEYIPE' A
#
# COMPACT_ATOMS: atom_id res chain seq x y z
N MET A 1 1.76 8.42 -13.68
CA MET A 1 2.15 7.22 -12.92
C MET A 1 1.53 7.26 -11.52
N VAL A 2 1.56 6.16 -10.82
CA VAL A 2 1.02 6.07 -9.46
C VAL A 2 2.17 6.00 -8.46
N SER A 3 2.03 6.72 -7.34
CA SER A 3 2.97 6.64 -6.22
C SER A 3 2.28 6.07 -5.00
N TYR A 4 2.97 5.22 -4.27
CA TYR A 4 2.50 4.64 -3.02
C TYR A 4 3.28 5.17 -1.82
N ASN A 5 3.97 6.29 -1.98
CA ASN A 5 4.77 6.89 -0.90
C ASN A 5 3.92 7.22 0.33
N LYS A 6 2.67 7.58 0.13
CA LYS A 6 1.74 7.84 1.24
C LYS A 6 1.54 6.59 2.09
N LEU A 7 1.49 5.41 1.46
CA LEU A 7 1.35 4.15 2.17
C LEU A 7 2.56 3.90 3.09
N TRP A 8 3.76 4.13 2.57
CA TRP A 8 4.98 3.92 3.35
C TRP A 8 5.04 4.85 4.57
N LYS A 9 4.63 6.10 4.38
CA LYS A 9 4.54 7.06 5.49
C LYS A 9 3.49 6.63 6.51
N LEU A 10 2.34 6.17 6.05
CA LEU A 10 1.27 5.73 6.93
C LEU A 10 1.70 4.52 7.77
N LEU A 11 2.44 3.59 7.18
CA LEU A 11 2.99 2.45 7.92
C LEU A 11 3.92 2.92 9.03
N ILE A 12 4.81 3.87 8.72
CA ILE A 12 5.72 4.44 9.73
C ILE A 12 4.92 5.07 10.87
N ASP A 13 3.90 5.86 10.54
CA ASP A 13 3.06 6.52 11.53
C ASP A 13 2.34 5.52 12.44
N LYS A 14 2.00 4.35 11.91
CA LYS A 14 1.33 3.29 12.67
C LYS A 14 2.30 2.31 13.33
N GLY A 15 3.60 2.53 13.19
CA GLY A 15 4.62 1.65 13.75
C GLY A 15 4.70 0.29 13.08
N LEU A 16 4.33 0.21 11.79
CA LEU A 16 4.32 -1.03 11.03
C LEU A 16 5.41 -1.02 9.97
N ASN A 17 5.83 -2.21 9.55
CA ASN A 17 6.72 -2.37 8.40
C ASN A 17 5.99 -3.14 7.29
N LYS A 18 6.62 -3.29 6.12
CA LYS A 18 6.02 -3.97 4.98
C LYS A 18 5.70 -5.44 5.29
N LYS A 19 6.55 -6.10 6.05
CA LYS A 19 6.36 -7.50 6.44
C LYS A 19 5.11 -7.67 7.29
N GLU A 20 4.90 -6.75 8.22
CA GLU A 20 3.70 -6.75 9.07
C GLU A 20 2.45 -6.43 8.25
N LEU A 21 2.55 -5.53 7.29
CA LEU A 21 1.44 -5.23 6.40
C LEU A 21 1.00 -6.47 5.63
N ILE A 22 1.95 -7.23 5.07
CA ILE A 22 1.68 -8.48 4.37
C ILE A 22 0.94 -9.45 5.28
N LYS A 23 1.44 -9.60 6.50
CA LYS A 23 0.85 -10.53 7.47
C LYS A 23 -0.58 -10.15 7.86
N LEU A 24 -0.82 -8.86 8.11
CA LEU A 24 -2.12 -8.36 8.56
C LEU A 24 -3.16 -8.33 7.44
N SER A 25 -2.75 -7.92 6.23
CA SER A 25 -3.68 -7.74 5.12
C SER A 25 -3.93 -9.00 4.33
N GLY A 26 -3.02 -9.96 4.38
CA GLY A 26 -3.11 -11.16 3.57
C GLY A 26 -2.72 -10.96 2.11
N VAL A 27 -2.20 -9.78 1.73
CA VAL A 27 -1.69 -9.57 0.38
C VAL A 27 -0.36 -10.29 0.21
N SER A 28 0.01 -10.60 -1.04
CA SER A 28 1.25 -11.31 -1.31
C SER A 28 2.46 -10.38 -1.19
N SER A 29 3.61 -10.95 -0.86
CA SER A 29 4.86 -10.19 -0.85
C SER A 29 5.20 -9.65 -2.23
N SER A 30 4.82 -10.35 -3.30
CA SER A 30 5.04 -9.88 -4.68
C SER A 30 4.22 -8.63 -4.98
N SER A 31 3.01 -8.52 -4.44
CA SER A 31 2.19 -7.30 -4.58
C SER A 31 2.85 -6.11 -3.91
N VAL A 32 3.35 -6.28 -2.70
CA VAL A 32 4.05 -5.20 -1.99
C VAL A 32 5.34 -4.83 -2.71
N ALA A 33 6.06 -5.81 -3.26
CA ALA A 33 7.27 -5.54 -4.05
C ALA A 33 6.94 -4.71 -5.30
N LYS A 34 5.85 -5.00 -5.98
CA LYS A 34 5.38 -4.20 -7.13
C LYS A 34 5.07 -2.77 -6.72
N MET A 35 4.39 -2.59 -5.59
CA MET A 35 4.07 -1.26 -5.08
C MET A 35 5.34 -0.47 -4.73
N THR A 36 6.35 -1.13 -4.20
CA THR A 36 7.64 -0.50 -3.91
C THR A 36 8.30 0.04 -5.17
N LYS A 37 8.08 -0.63 -6.31
CA LYS A 37 8.61 -0.20 -7.62
C LYS A 37 7.68 0.76 -8.37
N GLY A 38 6.56 1.14 -7.77
CA GLY A 38 5.57 2.00 -8.41
C GLY A 38 4.77 1.30 -9.51
N GLN A 39 4.74 -0.02 -9.50
CA GLN A 39 3.98 -0.82 -10.48
C GLN A 39 2.53 -1.00 -10.07
N ASN A 40 1.70 -1.37 -11.04
CA ASN A 40 0.27 -1.54 -10.79
C ASN A 40 -0.02 -2.81 -10.00
N VAL A 41 -1.01 -2.71 -9.13
CA VAL A 41 -1.59 -3.85 -8.42
C VAL A 41 -3.11 -3.80 -8.59
N THR A 42 -3.79 -4.87 -8.26
CA THR A 42 -5.25 -4.92 -8.38
C THR A 42 -5.92 -4.08 -7.30
N THR A 43 -7.13 -3.62 -7.58
CA THR A 43 -7.92 -2.90 -6.57
C THR A 43 -8.26 -3.80 -5.39
N ASP A 44 -8.33 -5.11 -5.59
CA ASP A 44 -8.54 -6.05 -4.49
C ASP A 44 -7.41 -5.97 -3.46
N VAL A 45 -6.17 -5.90 -3.93
CA VAL A 45 -4.99 -5.70 -3.06
C VAL A 45 -5.12 -4.39 -2.30
N LEU A 46 -5.49 -3.32 -2.99
CA LEU A 46 -5.65 -1.99 -2.38
C LEU A 46 -6.75 -2.00 -1.32
N CYS A 47 -7.87 -2.67 -1.58
CA CYS A 47 -8.97 -2.80 -0.63
C CYS A 47 -8.53 -3.52 0.64
N LYS A 48 -7.77 -4.59 0.51
CA LYS A 48 -7.27 -5.35 1.67
C LYS A 48 -6.36 -4.49 2.54
N ILE A 49 -5.52 -3.69 1.91
CA ILE A 49 -4.62 -2.77 2.63
C ILE A 49 -5.44 -1.70 3.36
N CYS A 50 -6.40 -1.09 2.67
CA CYS A 50 -7.25 -0.07 3.27
C CYS A 50 -8.05 -0.62 4.46
N GLU A 51 -8.52 -1.84 4.35
CA GLU A 51 -9.28 -2.48 5.43
C GLU A 51 -8.46 -2.62 6.70
N VAL A 52 -7.23 -3.13 6.63
CA VAL A 52 -6.40 -3.33 7.83
C VAL A 52 -5.85 -2.03 8.39
N LEU A 53 -5.66 -1.02 7.55
CA LEU A 53 -5.16 0.29 7.99
C LEU A 53 -6.28 1.27 8.29
N GLU A 54 -7.53 0.86 8.07
CA GLU A 54 -8.72 1.69 8.31
C GLU A 54 -8.61 3.05 7.62
N CYS A 55 -8.32 3.02 6.31
CA CYS A 55 -8.11 4.22 5.51
C CYS A 55 -8.74 4.10 4.12
N ASP A 56 -8.63 5.16 3.32
CA ASP A 56 -9.14 5.20 1.96
C ASP A 56 -7.98 5.17 0.97
N PHE A 57 -8.27 4.99 -0.31
CA PHE A 57 -7.26 4.97 -1.38
C PHE A 57 -6.42 6.24 -1.39
N LYS A 58 -7.02 7.38 -1.15
CA LYS A 58 -6.29 8.67 -1.10
C LYS A 58 -5.22 8.72 -0.03
N ASP A 59 -5.33 7.87 0.98
CA ASP A 59 -4.38 7.84 2.10
C ASP A 59 -3.16 6.98 1.80
N ILE A 60 -3.20 6.17 0.74
CA ILE A 60 -2.13 5.23 0.42
C ILE A 60 -1.53 5.42 -0.97
N MET A 61 -2.17 6.20 -1.83
CA MET A 61 -1.70 6.37 -3.21
C MET A 61 -2.06 7.73 -3.76
N GLU A 62 -1.35 8.14 -4.81
CA GLU A 62 -1.65 9.37 -5.51
C GLU A 62 -1.19 9.28 -6.96
N TYR A 63 -1.80 10.06 -7.82
CA TYR A 63 -1.40 10.18 -9.21
C TYR A 63 -0.28 11.21 -9.33
N ILE A 64 0.79 10.84 -10.01
CA ILE A 64 1.91 11.73 -10.28
C ILE A 64 1.87 12.07 -11.76
N PRO A 65 1.65 13.34 -12.16
CA PRO A 65 1.70 13.75 -13.56
C PRO A 65 3.09 13.51 -14.14
N GLU A 66 3.12 13.05 -15.38
CA GLU A 66 4.38 12.83 -16.11
C GLU A 66 4.81 14.06 -16.91
#